data_9eba8a748c6e513f7b11295d6691541d
#
_entry.id   9eba8a748c6e513f7b11295d6691541d
#
_cell.length_a   1.000
_cell.length_b   1.000
_cell.length_c   1.000
_cell.angle_alpha   90.00
_cell.angle_beta   90.00
_cell.angle_gamma   90.00
#
_symmetry.space_group_name_H-M   'P 1'
#
loop_
_entity.id
_entity.type
_entity.pdbx_description
1 polymer ?
#
loop_
_entity_poly.entity_id
_entity_poly.type
_entity_poly.pdbx_seq_one_letter_code
_entity_poly.pdbx_strand_id
1 'polypeptide(L)'
;MSSVKKVVLAYSGGLDTSVIVRWLQETYRCEVVTFTADIGQGEEVEPARAKAKLLGVQEIHIEDLREEFAREYVYPMFRANAIYEGEYLLGTSIARPLIAKRLVEIAAACGADAISHGATGKGNDQVRFELGAYAVSYTHLTLPTSDLV
;
A
#
# COMPACT_ATOMS: atom_id res chain seq x y z
N MET A 1 -22.24 -14.27 -2.24
CA MET A 1 -20.99 -13.48 -2.31
C MET A 1 -21.07 -12.44 -1.18
N SER A 2 -20.17 -12.46 -0.22
CA SER A 2 -20.14 -11.40 0.80
C SER A 2 -19.78 -10.10 0.09
N SER A 3 -20.64 -9.09 0.19
CA SER A 3 -20.35 -7.77 -0.38
C SER A 3 -19.21 -7.15 0.41
N VAL A 4 -18.11 -6.80 -0.25
CA VAL A 4 -17.04 -5.99 0.35
C VAL A 4 -17.63 -4.64 0.76
N LYS A 5 -17.47 -4.27 2.03
CA LYS A 5 -18.05 -3.04 2.58
C LYS A 5 -17.01 -1.98 2.89
N LYS A 6 -15.80 -2.39 3.24
CA LYS A 6 -14.68 -1.49 3.57
C LYS A 6 -13.37 -2.03 3.01
N VAL A 7 -12.61 -1.16 2.36
CA VAL A 7 -11.30 -1.47 1.75
C VAL A 7 -10.25 -0.49 2.23
N VAL A 8 -9.07 -0.97 2.61
CA VAL A 8 -7.90 -0.11 2.83
C VAL A 8 -7.03 -0.12 1.59
N LEU A 9 -6.79 1.04 1.03
CA LEU A 9 -5.97 1.25 -0.16
C LEU A 9 -4.60 1.82 0.20
N ALA A 10 -3.52 1.17 -0.24
CA ALA A 10 -2.19 1.78 -0.27
C ALA A 10 -2.19 2.93 -1.28
N TYR A 11 -2.15 4.16 -0.77
CA TYR A 11 -2.42 5.37 -1.53
C TYR A 11 -1.19 6.26 -1.62
N SER A 12 -0.73 6.52 -2.83
CA SER A 12 0.44 7.39 -3.09
C SER A 12 0.06 8.85 -3.36
N GLY A 13 -1.22 9.15 -3.55
CA GLY A 13 -1.65 10.48 -4.03
C GLY A 13 -1.40 10.71 -5.53
N GLY A 14 -0.90 9.71 -6.24
CA GLY A 14 -0.74 9.72 -7.70
C GLY A 14 -2.07 9.50 -8.44
N LEU A 15 -2.01 9.62 -9.77
CA LEU A 15 -3.18 9.46 -10.64
C LEU A 15 -3.80 8.06 -10.49
N ASP A 16 -2.99 7.01 -10.61
CA ASP A 16 -3.46 5.63 -10.62
C ASP A 16 -4.22 5.27 -9.34
N THR A 17 -3.64 5.57 -8.18
CA THR A 17 -4.30 5.30 -6.90
C THR A 17 -5.54 6.17 -6.68
N SER A 18 -5.59 7.37 -7.25
CA SER A 18 -6.77 8.23 -7.19
C SER A 18 -7.92 7.69 -8.06
N VAL A 19 -7.61 7.12 -9.22
CA VAL A 19 -8.59 6.41 -10.05
C VAL A 19 -9.12 5.16 -9.32
N ILE A 20 -8.24 4.42 -8.65
CA ILE A 20 -8.62 3.23 -7.87
C ILE A 20 -9.60 3.60 -6.74
N VAL A 21 -9.40 4.72 -6.02
CA VAL A 21 -10.37 5.18 -5.01
C VAL A 21 -11.77 5.29 -5.62
N ARG A 22 -11.89 6.00 -6.74
CA ARG A 22 -13.18 6.18 -7.42
C ARG A 22 -13.76 4.86 -7.89
N TRP A 23 -12.95 4.03 -8.52
CA TRP A 23 -13.37 2.74 -9.01
C TRP A 23 -13.91 1.82 -7.89
N LEU A 24 -13.23 1.78 -6.74
CA LEU A 24 -13.69 1.01 -5.58
C LEU A 24 -15.04 1.53 -5.06
N GLN A 25 -15.19 2.85 -4.92
CA GLN A 25 -16.43 3.48 -4.46
C GLN A 25 -17.59 3.21 -5.41
N GLU A 26 -17.38 3.27 -6.71
CA GLU A 26 -18.44 3.12 -7.72
C GLU A 26 -18.80 1.66 -7.99
N THR A 27 -17.80 0.78 -8.09
CA THR A 27 -17.99 -0.63 -8.47
C THR A 27 -18.47 -1.48 -7.30
N TYR A 28 -17.83 -1.34 -6.14
CA TYR A 28 -18.15 -2.12 -4.95
C TYR A 28 -19.10 -1.41 -3.99
N ARG A 29 -19.30 -0.10 -4.17
CA ARG A 29 -20.08 0.75 -3.27
C ARG A 29 -19.62 0.62 -1.82
N CYS A 30 -18.31 0.48 -1.64
CA CYS A 30 -17.64 0.28 -0.36
C CYS A 30 -17.06 1.57 0.17
N GLU A 31 -16.85 1.61 1.48
CA GLU A 31 -16.02 2.61 2.13
C GLU A 31 -14.56 2.39 1.77
N VAL A 32 -13.86 3.46 1.39
CA VAL A 32 -12.42 3.40 1.10
C VAL A 32 -11.67 4.16 2.18
N VAL A 33 -10.77 3.47 2.85
CA VAL A 33 -9.78 4.01 3.76
C VAL A 33 -8.46 4.13 3.01
N THR A 34 -7.77 5.24 3.11
CA THR A 34 -6.46 5.40 2.45
C THR A 34 -5.32 5.34 3.45
N PHE A 35 -4.26 4.65 3.08
CA PHE A 35 -3.02 4.59 3.84
C PHE A 35 -1.84 5.04 3.00
N THR A 36 -1.10 6.03 3.50
CA THR A 36 0.14 6.52 2.92
C THR A 36 1.27 6.36 3.93
N ALA A 37 2.31 5.63 3.58
CA ALA A 37 3.51 5.48 4.38
C ALA A 37 4.50 6.61 4.08
N ASP A 38 4.97 7.32 5.10
CA ASP A 38 6.17 8.14 5.01
C ASP A 38 7.39 7.28 5.32
N ILE A 39 8.18 6.98 4.31
CA ILE A 39 9.44 6.24 4.40
C ILE A 39 10.64 7.11 4.00
N GLY A 40 10.45 8.45 3.93
CA GLY A 40 11.46 9.42 3.59
C GLY A 40 11.36 10.00 2.17
N GLN A 41 10.22 9.89 1.50
CA GLN A 41 9.99 10.45 0.16
C GLN A 41 9.73 11.98 0.15
N GLY A 42 9.76 12.63 1.32
CA GLY A 42 9.71 14.09 1.42
C GLY A 42 8.31 14.70 1.25
N GLU A 43 8.17 15.70 0.37
CA GLU A 43 6.97 16.56 0.28
C GLU A 43 5.72 15.88 -0.32
N GLU A 44 5.81 14.64 -0.76
CA GLU A 44 4.70 13.93 -1.43
C GLU A 44 3.57 13.50 -0.46
N VAL A 45 3.84 13.47 0.83
CA VAL A 45 2.96 12.89 1.86
C VAL A 45 1.73 13.77 2.13
N GLU A 46 1.91 15.06 2.39
CA GLU A 46 0.79 15.97 2.70
C GLU A 46 -0.15 16.23 1.50
N PRO A 47 0.32 16.38 0.27
CA PRO A 47 -0.56 16.46 -0.89
C PRO A 47 -1.48 15.25 -1.06
N ALA A 48 -1.04 14.05 -0.64
CA ALA A 48 -1.86 12.84 -0.68
C ALA A 48 -3.12 12.97 0.19
N ARG A 49 -2.99 13.55 1.40
CA ARG A 49 -4.13 13.81 2.30
C ARG A 49 -5.18 14.71 1.65
N ALA A 50 -4.74 15.83 1.07
CA ALA A 50 -5.65 16.77 0.42
C ALA A 50 -6.41 16.13 -0.74
N LYS A 51 -5.71 15.35 -1.57
CA LYS A 51 -6.31 14.63 -2.70
C LYS A 51 -7.31 13.55 -2.24
N ALA A 52 -6.97 12.77 -1.21
CA ALA A 52 -7.88 11.78 -0.66
C ALA A 52 -9.18 12.40 -0.14
N LYS A 53 -9.09 13.55 0.55
CA LYS A 53 -10.27 14.32 1.00
C LYS A 53 -11.15 14.77 -0.16
N LEU A 54 -10.55 15.28 -1.25
CA LEU A 54 -11.27 15.69 -2.45
C LEU A 54 -12.01 14.52 -3.13
N LEU A 55 -11.50 13.30 -2.97
CA LEU A 55 -12.16 12.07 -3.45
C LEU A 55 -13.24 11.54 -2.50
N GLY A 56 -13.54 12.26 -1.41
CA GLY A 56 -14.56 11.89 -0.45
C GLY A 56 -14.15 10.84 0.56
N VAL A 57 -12.84 10.53 0.66
CA VAL A 57 -12.33 9.60 1.67
C VAL A 57 -12.44 10.23 3.05
N GLN A 58 -13.08 9.51 4.00
CA GLN A 58 -13.30 10.00 5.36
C GLN A 58 -12.17 9.59 6.31
N GLU A 59 -11.66 8.37 6.17
CA GLU A 59 -10.60 7.80 7.01
C GLU A 59 -9.29 7.75 6.24
N ILE A 60 -8.29 8.55 6.71
CA ILE A 60 -7.01 8.76 6.02
C ILE A 60 -5.89 8.55 7.02
N HIS A 61 -5.11 7.50 6.81
CA HIS A 61 -3.90 7.21 7.58
C HIS A 61 -2.67 7.71 6.82
N ILE A 62 -1.87 8.52 7.48
CA ILE A 62 -0.51 8.87 7.03
C ILE A 62 0.40 8.60 8.22
N GLU A 63 1.34 7.68 8.05
CA GLU A 63 2.18 7.22 9.13
C GLU A 63 3.66 7.38 8.83
N ASP A 64 4.39 7.90 9.80
CA ASP A 64 5.85 8.00 9.74
C ASP A 64 6.47 6.63 10.06
N LEU A 65 6.94 5.96 9.03
CA LEU A 65 7.61 4.66 9.12
C LEU A 65 9.13 4.76 8.85
N ARG A 66 9.70 5.95 8.84
CA ARG A 66 11.11 6.18 8.49
C ARG A 66 12.07 5.44 9.41
N GLU A 67 11.83 5.47 10.70
CA GLU A 67 12.69 4.77 11.67
C GLU A 67 12.59 3.25 11.52
N GLU A 68 11.37 2.70 11.43
CA GLU A 68 11.17 1.27 11.22
C GLU A 68 11.79 0.82 9.90
N PHE A 69 11.59 1.58 8.83
CA PHE A 69 12.18 1.29 7.52
C PHE A 69 13.70 1.25 7.57
N ALA A 70 14.33 2.25 8.18
CA ALA A 70 15.79 2.30 8.30
C ALA A 70 16.33 1.13 9.14
N ARG A 71 15.75 0.90 10.31
CA ARG A 71 16.26 -0.07 11.28
C ARG A 71 16.03 -1.52 10.86
N GLU A 72 14.84 -1.84 10.36
CA GLU A 72 14.41 -3.23 10.12
C GLU A 72 14.61 -3.70 8.67
N TYR A 73 14.80 -2.77 7.73
CA TYR A 73 14.93 -3.08 6.31
C TYR A 73 16.23 -2.57 5.69
N VAL A 74 16.54 -1.28 5.83
CA VAL A 74 17.71 -0.68 5.17
C VAL A 74 19.01 -1.18 5.78
N TYR A 75 19.17 -1.10 7.09
CA TYR A 75 20.41 -1.56 7.75
C TYR A 75 20.66 -3.08 7.60
N PRO A 76 19.66 -3.96 7.74
CA PRO A 76 19.85 -5.37 7.44
C PRO A 76 20.27 -5.64 5.99
N MET A 77 19.68 -4.92 5.03
CA MET A 77 20.06 -5.00 3.62
C MET A 77 21.51 -4.62 3.39
N PHE A 78 21.98 -3.51 3.99
CA PHE A 78 23.37 -3.09 3.91
C PHE A 78 24.33 -4.08 4.56
N ARG A 79 23.98 -4.64 5.74
CA ARG A 79 24.80 -5.68 6.38
C ARG A 79 24.90 -6.94 5.54
N ALA A 80 23.85 -7.29 4.81
CA ALA A 80 23.84 -8.41 3.89
C ALA A 80 24.57 -8.13 2.57
N ASN A 81 25.02 -6.88 2.35
CA ASN A 81 25.57 -6.41 1.09
C ASN A 81 24.66 -6.76 -0.12
N ALA A 82 23.35 -6.64 0.07
CA ALA A 82 22.36 -7.00 -0.92
C ALA A 82 22.22 -5.89 -1.96
N ILE A 83 22.84 -6.11 -3.11
CA ILE A 83 22.80 -5.23 -4.28
C ILE A 83 22.40 -6.07 -5.48
N TYR A 84 21.37 -5.64 -6.22
CA TYR A 84 20.95 -6.34 -7.42
C TYR A 84 21.81 -5.91 -8.61
N GLU A 85 22.44 -6.90 -9.27
CA GLU A 85 23.33 -6.72 -10.43
C GLU A 85 24.50 -5.73 -10.19
N GLY A 86 24.89 -5.54 -8.92
CA GLY A 86 26.00 -4.64 -8.55
C GLY A 86 25.66 -3.15 -8.56
N GLU A 87 24.44 -2.76 -8.89
CA GLU A 87 24.04 -1.35 -9.05
C GLU A 87 22.79 -0.97 -8.25
N TYR A 88 21.74 -1.79 -8.27
CA TYR A 88 20.46 -1.42 -7.67
C TYR A 88 20.39 -1.75 -6.19
N LEU A 89 20.20 -0.73 -5.36
CA LEU A 89 20.15 -0.81 -3.89
C LEU A 89 18.82 -1.30 -3.32
N LEU A 90 17.95 -1.91 -4.11
CA LEU A 90 16.73 -2.59 -3.69
C LEU A 90 15.70 -1.73 -2.90
N GLY A 91 15.78 -0.40 -2.97
CA GLY A 91 14.92 0.50 -2.18
C GLY A 91 13.44 0.17 -2.30
N THR A 92 12.92 0.06 -3.52
CA THR A 92 11.51 -0.32 -3.76
C THR A 92 11.20 -1.73 -3.27
N SER A 93 12.14 -2.66 -3.42
CA SER A 93 11.96 -4.06 -3.05
C SER A 93 11.77 -4.25 -1.54
N ILE A 94 12.51 -3.49 -0.72
CA ILE A 94 12.43 -3.56 0.74
C ILE A 94 11.33 -2.66 1.33
N ALA A 95 10.89 -1.63 0.60
CA ALA A 95 9.80 -0.75 1.03
C ALA A 95 8.43 -1.45 0.97
N ARG A 96 8.15 -2.22 -0.09
CA ARG A 96 6.85 -2.85 -0.30
C ARG A 96 6.43 -3.81 0.80
N PRO A 97 7.29 -4.69 1.36
CA PRO A 97 6.95 -5.54 2.49
C PRO A 97 6.54 -4.76 3.75
N LEU A 98 7.22 -3.66 4.08
CA LEU A 98 6.84 -2.81 5.20
C LEU A 98 5.46 -2.17 4.98
N ILE A 99 5.23 -1.60 3.78
CA ILE A 99 3.95 -0.98 3.44
C ILE A 99 2.83 -2.02 3.49
N ALA A 100 3.06 -3.23 2.95
CA ALA A 100 2.08 -4.31 2.97
C ALA A 100 1.74 -4.76 4.40
N LYS A 101 2.74 -4.93 5.26
CA LYS A 101 2.56 -5.23 6.68
C LYS A 101 1.63 -4.21 7.35
N ARG A 102 1.96 -2.93 7.22
CA ARG A 102 1.19 -1.87 7.86
C ARG A 102 -0.22 -1.72 7.29
N LEU A 103 -0.36 -1.91 5.97
CA LEU A 103 -1.66 -1.93 5.29
C LEU A 103 -2.61 -2.99 5.89
N VAL A 104 -2.10 -4.19 6.12
CA VAL A 104 -2.85 -5.30 6.75
C VAL A 104 -3.19 -4.99 8.21
N GLU A 105 -2.26 -4.42 8.97
CA GLU A 105 -2.49 -4.02 10.37
C GLU A 105 -3.60 -2.97 10.47
N ILE A 106 -3.59 -1.95 9.60
CA ILE A 106 -4.67 -0.94 9.53
C ILE A 106 -5.98 -1.59 9.14
N ALA A 107 -5.98 -2.48 8.14
CA ALA A 107 -7.19 -3.18 7.73
C ALA A 107 -7.82 -3.98 8.87
N ALA A 108 -7.01 -4.68 9.64
CA ALA A 108 -7.47 -5.40 10.82
C ALA A 108 -8.02 -4.45 11.91
N ALA A 109 -7.34 -3.32 12.14
CA ALA A 109 -7.72 -2.35 13.17
C ALA A 109 -9.05 -1.63 12.85
N CYS A 110 -9.30 -1.29 11.57
CA CYS A 110 -10.52 -0.61 11.14
C CYS A 110 -11.65 -1.56 10.70
N GLY A 111 -11.42 -2.87 10.80
CA GLY A 111 -12.42 -3.89 10.41
C GLY A 111 -12.70 -3.92 8.91
N ALA A 112 -11.70 -3.68 8.08
CA ALA A 112 -11.86 -3.74 6.64
C ALA A 112 -11.95 -5.19 6.12
N ASP A 113 -12.71 -5.37 5.04
CA ASP A 113 -12.93 -6.68 4.41
C ASP A 113 -11.81 -7.02 3.42
N ALA A 114 -11.12 -6.00 2.89
CA ALA A 114 -10.10 -6.18 1.87
C ALA A 114 -9.03 -5.09 1.93
N ILE A 115 -7.89 -5.39 1.31
CA ILE A 115 -6.84 -4.41 1.01
C ILE A 115 -6.69 -4.24 -0.51
N SER A 116 -6.17 -3.08 -0.92
CA SER A 116 -5.91 -2.78 -2.33
C SER A 116 -4.61 -2.00 -2.49
N HIS A 117 -4.01 -2.06 -3.66
CA HIS A 117 -2.82 -1.30 -4.01
C HIS A 117 -2.83 -0.91 -5.50
N GLY A 118 -2.04 0.10 -5.86
CA GLY A 118 -1.91 0.61 -7.22
C GLY A 118 -0.77 -0.01 -8.04
N ALA A 119 -0.20 -1.12 -7.61
CA ALA A 119 0.85 -1.79 -8.38
C ALA A 119 0.25 -2.46 -9.62
N THR A 120 0.93 -2.29 -10.76
CA THR A 120 0.53 -2.89 -12.04
C THR A 120 0.55 -4.41 -11.96
N GLY A 121 -0.49 -5.06 -12.44
CA GLY A 121 -0.58 -6.52 -12.53
C GLY A 121 0.58 -7.14 -13.31
N LYS A 122 1.04 -8.31 -12.88
CA LYS A 122 2.22 -9.02 -13.43
C LYS A 122 3.56 -8.29 -13.24
N GLY A 123 3.59 -7.24 -12.42
CA GLY A 123 4.81 -6.52 -12.07
C GLY A 123 5.44 -7.02 -10.78
N ASN A 124 6.73 -6.70 -10.60
CA ASN A 124 7.46 -7.07 -9.38
C ASN A 124 6.85 -6.47 -8.11
N ASP A 125 6.31 -5.26 -8.18
CA ASP A 125 5.70 -4.60 -7.02
C ASP A 125 4.40 -5.26 -6.60
N GLN A 126 3.58 -5.75 -7.54
CA GLN A 126 2.41 -6.57 -7.22
C GLN A 126 2.80 -7.78 -6.39
N VAL A 127 3.76 -8.57 -6.87
CA VAL A 127 4.24 -9.77 -6.18
C VAL A 127 4.75 -9.44 -4.76
N ARG A 128 5.48 -8.34 -4.60
CA ARG A 128 5.99 -7.90 -3.30
C ARG A 128 4.88 -7.52 -2.33
N PHE A 129 3.85 -6.80 -2.80
CA PHE A 129 2.68 -6.48 -1.98
C PHE A 129 1.91 -7.72 -1.57
N GLU A 130 1.61 -8.60 -2.52
CA GLU A 130 0.83 -9.83 -2.27
C GLU A 130 1.56 -10.78 -1.32
N LEU A 131 2.82 -11.10 -1.58
CA LEU A 131 3.61 -11.97 -0.70
C LEU A 131 3.80 -11.33 0.69
N GLY A 132 4.01 -10.02 0.77
CA GLY A 132 4.07 -9.29 2.04
C GLY A 132 2.76 -9.41 2.83
N ALA A 133 1.63 -9.24 2.17
CA ALA A 133 0.31 -9.36 2.78
C ALA A 133 0.03 -10.80 3.23
N TYR A 134 0.34 -11.81 2.41
CA TYR A 134 0.20 -13.23 2.77
C TYR A 134 1.07 -13.63 3.96
N ALA A 135 2.24 -13.03 4.10
CA ALA A 135 3.14 -13.33 5.21
C ALA A 135 2.61 -12.88 6.59
N VAL A 136 1.74 -11.86 6.64
CA VAL A 136 1.23 -11.27 7.88
C VAL A 136 -0.24 -11.55 8.15
N SER A 137 -0.99 -12.09 7.18
CA SER A 137 -2.42 -12.39 7.32
C SER A 137 -2.82 -13.66 6.59
N TYR A 138 -3.58 -14.51 7.27
CA TYR A 138 -4.15 -15.74 6.69
C TYR A 138 -5.45 -15.51 5.92
N THR A 139 -6.11 -14.36 6.11
CA THR A 139 -7.41 -14.06 5.50
C THR A 139 -7.42 -12.62 5.01
N HIS A 140 -7.20 -12.42 3.74
CA HIS A 140 -7.44 -11.13 3.10
C HIS A 140 -7.93 -11.33 1.68
N LEU A 141 -8.75 -10.40 1.25
CA LEU A 141 -9.17 -10.28 -0.13
C LEU A 141 -8.28 -9.20 -0.76
N THR A 142 -7.40 -9.60 -1.65
CA THR A 142 -6.77 -8.67 -2.59
C THR A 142 -7.73 -8.47 -3.75
N LEU A 143 -8.07 -7.23 -4.03
CA LEU A 143 -8.80 -6.90 -5.24
C LEU A 143 -7.76 -6.78 -6.37
N PRO A 144 -7.79 -7.65 -7.38
CA PRO A 144 -6.84 -7.55 -8.49
C PRO A 144 -7.07 -6.26 -9.25
N THR A 145 -6.04 -5.44 -9.36
CA THR A 145 -6.03 -4.25 -10.22
C THR A 145 -5.70 -4.60 -11.69
N SER A 146 -5.44 -5.88 -11.95
CA SER A 146 -5.04 -6.39 -13.27
C SER A 146 -6.12 -6.26 -14.35
N ASP A 147 -7.36 -6.00 -13.97
CA ASP A 147 -8.50 -5.86 -14.90
C ASP A 147 -8.79 -4.39 -15.29
N LEU A 148 -7.93 -3.45 -14.86
CA LEU A 148 -8.08 -2.02 -15.14
C LEU A 148 -7.26 -1.52 -16.34
N VAL A 149 -6.63 -2.43 -17.10
CA VAL A 149 -5.87 -2.10 -18.31
C VAL A 149 -6.44 -2.81 -19.51
#